data_ca3ad9a56c91a00be7f1d9622aa17ee9
#
_entry.id   ca3ad9a56c91a00be7f1d9622aa17ee9
#
_cell.length_a   1.000
_cell.length_b   1.000
_cell.length_c   1.000
_cell.angle_alpha   90.00
_cell.angle_beta   90.00
_cell.angle_gamma   90.00
#
_symmetry.space_group_name_H-M   'P 1'
#
loop_
_entity.id
_entity.type
_entity.pdbx_description
1 polymer ?
#
loop_
_entity_poly.entity_id
_entity_poly.type
_entity_poly.pdbx_seq_one_letter_code
_entity_poly.pdbx_strand_id
1 'polypeptide(L)'
;LKKQQKPFIVLVNSQMPYKDAALKTAEEIQQKYKVTALTVNCDQLRKEDIARILEKVLYEFPVSQIQFFIPRWVEMLPLEHELKQQILSQIRDKMKSMQHIRDITKESVKLSGPYVQDSLLEDVGLSDGTVKVRIRIKEEYYYRMLSQMSGIEMESEYELIHTMQELVHMKEEYVKVQAALEAVRGTGYGVVVPNLDEIEIAQPEVIRQGNKYGVKIKSISPSIHLILSLIHISEPTR
;
A
#
# COMPACT_ATOMS: atom_id res chain seq x y z
N LEU A 1 -39.36 -0.79 -22.45
CA LEU A 1 -38.39 -1.20 -21.41
C LEU A 1 -37.27 -0.18 -21.28
N LYS A 2 -36.62 0.28 -22.37
CA LYS A 2 -35.59 1.34 -22.33
C LYS A 2 -36.05 2.61 -21.60
N LYS A 3 -37.28 3.10 -21.90
CA LYS A 3 -37.85 4.27 -21.19
C LYS A 3 -38.04 4.06 -19.70
N GLN A 4 -38.13 2.81 -19.23
CA GLN A 4 -38.29 2.48 -17.82
C GLN A 4 -36.96 2.18 -17.12
N GLN A 5 -35.83 2.26 -17.83
CA GLN A 5 -34.48 1.97 -17.32
C GLN A 5 -34.34 0.59 -16.62
N LYS A 6 -35.20 -0.37 -17.01
CA LYS A 6 -35.13 -1.74 -16.47
C LYS A 6 -34.12 -2.56 -17.28
N PRO A 7 -33.27 -3.35 -16.63
CA PRO A 7 -32.37 -4.26 -17.34
C PRO A 7 -33.16 -5.30 -18.09
N PHE A 8 -32.82 -5.54 -19.35
CA PHE A 8 -33.43 -6.54 -20.22
C PHE A 8 -32.48 -6.96 -21.33
N ILE A 9 -32.71 -8.16 -21.84
CA ILE A 9 -32.06 -8.66 -23.06
C ILE A 9 -33.13 -9.04 -24.09
N VAL A 10 -32.74 -9.19 -25.35
CA VAL A 10 -33.59 -9.64 -26.44
C VAL A 10 -33.25 -11.09 -26.76
N LEU A 11 -34.24 -11.97 -26.75
CA LEU A 11 -34.09 -13.34 -27.21
C LEU A 11 -34.59 -13.46 -28.63
N VAL A 12 -33.73 -13.92 -29.53
CA VAL A 12 -34.06 -14.24 -30.91
C VAL A 12 -34.36 -15.73 -30.99
N ASN A 13 -35.66 -16.06 -31.08
CA ASN A 13 -36.07 -17.46 -31.16
C ASN A 13 -35.78 -18.03 -32.56
N SER A 14 -35.05 -19.14 -32.60
CA SER A 14 -34.69 -19.83 -33.83
C SER A 14 -34.60 -21.34 -33.57
N GLN A 15 -35.12 -22.15 -34.48
CA GLN A 15 -34.94 -23.60 -34.42
C GLN A 15 -33.46 -24.00 -34.54
N MET A 16 -32.64 -23.15 -35.15
CA MET A 16 -31.21 -23.35 -35.35
C MET A 16 -30.43 -22.12 -34.86
N PRO A 17 -30.32 -21.94 -33.53
CA PRO A 17 -29.78 -20.72 -32.92
C PRO A 17 -28.31 -20.44 -33.26
N TYR A 18 -27.57 -21.45 -33.67
CA TYR A 18 -26.13 -21.33 -33.99
C TYR A 18 -25.86 -21.13 -35.52
N LYS A 19 -26.91 -21.06 -36.36
CA LYS A 19 -26.72 -20.75 -37.77
C LYS A 19 -26.46 -19.27 -37.98
N ASP A 20 -25.65 -18.97 -39.03
CA ASP A 20 -25.24 -17.61 -39.39
C ASP A 20 -26.41 -16.63 -39.56
N ALA A 21 -27.53 -17.09 -40.09
CA ALA A 21 -28.73 -16.25 -40.26
C ALA A 21 -29.31 -15.76 -38.90
N ALA A 22 -29.37 -16.63 -37.88
CA ALA A 22 -29.86 -16.27 -36.58
C ALA A 22 -28.84 -15.35 -35.83
N LEU A 23 -27.55 -15.64 -35.95
CA LEU A 23 -26.47 -14.83 -35.35
C LEU A 23 -26.46 -13.43 -35.98
N LYS A 24 -26.54 -13.30 -37.30
CA LYS A 24 -26.61 -12.00 -37.99
C LYS A 24 -27.82 -11.19 -37.51
N THR A 25 -28.99 -11.81 -37.38
CA THR A 25 -30.18 -11.11 -36.87
C THR A 25 -29.97 -10.59 -35.46
N ALA A 26 -29.32 -11.37 -34.56
CA ALA A 26 -29.00 -10.93 -33.22
C ALA A 26 -28.01 -9.77 -33.24
N GLU A 27 -26.97 -9.84 -34.07
CA GLU A 27 -25.98 -8.76 -34.25
C GLU A 27 -26.63 -7.47 -34.80
N GLU A 28 -27.51 -7.57 -35.78
CA GLU A 28 -28.25 -6.41 -36.29
C GLU A 28 -29.10 -5.73 -35.20
N ILE A 29 -29.76 -6.54 -34.34
CA ILE A 29 -30.53 -6.03 -33.20
C ILE A 29 -29.61 -5.34 -32.21
N GLN A 30 -28.45 -5.94 -31.88
CA GLN A 30 -27.47 -5.36 -30.95
C GLN A 30 -26.96 -4.02 -31.50
N GLN A 31 -26.58 -3.96 -32.75
CA GLN A 31 -26.04 -2.73 -33.37
C GLN A 31 -27.11 -1.64 -33.49
N LYS A 32 -28.32 -1.98 -33.96
CA LYS A 32 -29.40 -1.01 -34.20
C LYS A 32 -29.97 -0.45 -32.89
N TYR A 33 -30.17 -1.31 -31.88
CA TYR A 33 -30.86 -0.93 -30.67
C TYR A 33 -29.92 -0.76 -29.47
N LYS A 34 -28.64 -1.09 -29.62
CA LYS A 34 -27.65 -1.07 -28.52
C LYS A 34 -28.15 -1.83 -27.27
N VAL A 35 -28.62 -3.04 -27.48
CA VAL A 35 -29.12 -3.95 -26.44
C VAL A 35 -28.50 -5.34 -26.63
N THR A 36 -28.31 -6.07 -25.57
CA THR A 36 -27.81 -7.45 -25.65
C THR A 36 -28.88 -8.33 -26.28
N ALA A 37 -28.54 -9.05 -27.36
CA ALA A 37 -29.41 -10.03 -28.01
C ALA A 37 -28.75 -11.41 -28.00
N LEU A 38 -29.54 -12.45 -27.74
CA LEU A 38 -29.11 -13.86 -27.70
C LEU A 38 -30.00 -14.68 -28.63
N THR A 39 -29.41 -15.59 -29.41
CA THR A 39 -30.13 -16.59 -30.16
C THR A 39 -30.36 -17.81 -29.30
N VAL A 40 -31.60 -18.27 -29.23
CA VAL A 40 -32.03 -19.45 -28.45
C VAL A 40 -33.09 -20.22 -29.19
N ASN A 41 -33.22 -21.53 -28.89
CA ASN A 41 -34.38 -22.31 -29.29
C ASN A 41 -35.30 -22.43 -28.09
N CYS A 42 -36.40 -21.68 -28.07
CA CYS A 42 -37.34 -21.66 -26.95
C CYS A 42 -38.09 -22.99 -26.75
N ASP A 43 -38.19 -23.79 -27.79
CA ASP A 43 -38.88 -25.10 -27.71
C ASP A 43 -38.01 -26.20 -27.10
N GLN A 44 -36.67 -25.96 -27.08
CA GLN A 44 -35.65 -26.92 -26.61
C GLN A 44 -34.63 -26.26 -25.68
N LEU A 45 -35.08 -25.44 -24.74
CA LEU A 45 -34.22 -24.78 -23.77
C LEU A 45 -33.60 -25.80 -22.82
N ARG A 46 -32.26 -25.80 -22.76
CA ARG A 46 -31.46 -26.58 -21.82
C ARG A 46 -31.13 -25.74 -20.58
N LYS A 47 -30.68 -26.40 -19.51
CA LYS A 47 -30.24 -25.71 -18.30
C LYS A 47 -29.12 -24.69 -18.59
N GLU A 48 -28.19 -25.04 -19.49
CA GLU A 48 -27.09 -24.19 -19.92
C GLU A 48 -27.57 -22.93 -20.66
N ASP A 49 -28.62 -23.06 -21.48
CA ASP A 49 -29.22 -21.90 -22.18
C ASP A 49 -29.89 -20.95 -21.18
N ILE A 50 -30.61 -21.49 -20.20
CA ILE A 50 -31.24 -20.70 -19.14
C ILE A 50 -30.16 -20.00 -18.30
N ALA A 51 -29.10 -20.70 -17.90
CA ALA A 51 -28.00 -20.11 -17.14
C ALA A 51 -27.34 -18.96 -17.93
N ARG A 52 -27.08 -19.16 -19.22
CA ARG A 52 -26.52 -18.13 -20.11
C ARG A 52 -27.45 -16.92 -20.27
N ILE A 53 -28.77 -17.14 -20.38
CA ILE A 53 -29.75 -16.06 -20.43
C ILE A 53 -29.72 -15.24 -19.15
N LEU A 54 -29.79 -15.91 -17.99
CA LEU A 54 -29.76 -15.25 -16.69
C LEU A 54 -28.45 -14.48 -16.47
N GLU A 55 -27.31 -15.09 -16.80
CA GLU A 55 -26.03 -14.44 -16.74
C GLU A 55 -26.01 -13.15 -17.58
N LYS A 56 -26.47 -13.21 -18.85
CA LYS A 56 -26.53 -12.02 -19.71
C LYS A 56 -27.50 -10.96 -19.21
N VAL A 57 -28.58 -11.34 -18.54
CA VAL A 57 -29.48 -10.37 -17.87
C VAL A 57 -28.74 -9.67 -16.73
N LEU A 58 -27.97 -10.42 -15.92
CA LEU A 58 -27.19 -9.84 -14.80
C LEU A 58 -26.17 -8.82 -15.30
N TYR A 59 -25.54 -9.05 -16.44
CA TYR A 59 -24.63 -8.08 -17.05
C TYR A 59 -25.30 -6.75 -17.47
N GLU A 60 -26.60 -6.71 -17.65
CA GLU A 60 -27.36 -5.49 -17.94
C GLU A 60 -27.72 -4.67 -16.70
N PHE A 61 -27.45 -5.20 -15.51
CA PHE A 61 -27.69 -4.47 -14.27
C PHE A 61 -26.70 -3.31 -14.13
N PRO A 62 -27.13 -2.22 -13.50
CA PRO A 62 -26.22 -1.10 -13.21
C PRO A 62 -25.14 -1.52 -12.21
N VAL A 63 -23.96 -0.93 -12.34
CA VAL A 63 -22.91 -1.05 -11.33
C VAL A 63 -23.37 -0.27 -10.10
N SER A 64 -23.41 -0.94 -8.94
CA SER A 64 -23.79 -0.34 -7.67
C SER A 64 -22.62 0.37 -7.01
N GLN A 65 -21.43 -0.25 -7.05
CA GLN A 65 -20.23 0.26 -6.41
C GLN A 65 -18.97 -0.18 -7.16
N ILE A 66 -18.02 0.73 -7.32
CA ILE A 66 -16.67 0.40 -7.79
C ILE A 66 -15.67 0.73 -6.67
N GLN A 67 -14.94 -0.27 -6.23
CA GLN A 67 -13.91 -0.14 -5.20
C GLN A 67 -12.53 -0.17 -5.85
N PHE A 68 -11.80 0.93 -5.75
CA PHE A 68 -10.43 1.01 -6.22
C PHE A 68 -9.48 0.84 -5.03
N PHE A 69 -8.67 -0.21 -5.05
CA PHE A 69 -7.64 -0.46 -4.05
C PHE A 69 -6.32 0.11 -4.55
N ILE A 70 -5.84 1.11 -3.86
CA ILE A 70 -4.53 1.73 -4.08
C ILE A 70 -3.59 1.36 -2.92
N PRO A 71 -2.26 1.38 -3.10
CA PRO A 71 -1.32 1.18 -2.00
C PRO A 71 -1.52 2.21 -0.88
N ARG A 72 -1.48 1.77 0.37
CA ARG A 72 -1.74 2.63 1.55
C ARG A 72 -0.84 3.86 1.63
N TRP A 73 0.41 3.72 1.19
CA TRP A 73 1.33 4.86 1.20
C TRP A 73 0.88 6.01 0.28
N VAL A 74 0.15 5.71 -0.81
CA VAL A 74 -0.45 6.72 -1.69
C VAL A 74 -1.56 7.49 -0.97
N GLU A 75 -2.28 6.83 -0.06
CA GLU A 75 -3.31 7.47 0.76
C GLU A 75 -2.71 8.54 1.68
N MET A 76 -1.48 8.32 2.16
CA MET A 76 -0.75 9.27 3.04
C MET A 76 -0.28 10.53 2.31
N LEU A 77 -0.18 10.50 0.97
CA LEU A 77 0.23 11.67 0.19
C LEU A 77 -0.83 12.79 0.30
N PRO A 78 -0.40 14.07 0.31
CA PRO A 78 -1.31 15.22 0.20
C PRO A 78 -2.23 15.10 -1.02
N LEU A 79 -3.42 15.70 -0.94
CA LEU A 79 -4.38 15.69 -2.06
C LEU A 79 -3.81 16.39 -3.31
N GLU A 80 -2.96 17.37 -3.12
CA GLU A 80 -2.30 18.15 -4.17
C GLU A 80 -1.14 17.40 -4.84
N HIS A 81 -0.73 16.26 -4.28
CA HIS A 81 0.37 15.50 -4.84
C HIS A 81 0.03 14.98 -6.24
N GLU A 82 0.91 15.23 -7.20
CA GLU A 82 0.70 14.97 -8.63
C GLU A 82 0.28 13.51 -8.91
N LEU A 83 0.99 12.54 -8.32
CA LEU A 83 0.68 11.10 -8.44
C LEU A 83 -0.78 10.83 -8.02
N LYS A 84 -1.20 11.36 -6.87
CA LYS A 84 -2.54 11.14 -6.33
C LYS A 84 -3.61 11.79 -7.21
N GLN A 85 -3.39 13.01 -7.64
CA GLN A 85 -4.30 13.71 -8.55
C GLN A 85 -4.44 13.01 -9.89
N GLN A 86 -3.35 12.52 -10.47
CA GLN A 86 -3.39 11.82 -11.75
C GLN A 86 -4.19 10.52 -11.66
N ILE A 87 -4.02 9.74 -10.60
CA ILE A 87 -4.80 8.52 -10.39
C ILE A 87 -6.28 8.85 -10.21
N LEU A 88 -6.60 9.81 -9.34
CA LEU A 88 -8.00 10.19 -9.06
C LEU A 88 -8.71 10.76 -10.29
N SER A 89 -8.02 11.54 -11.13
CA SER A 89 -8.60 12.07 -12.37
C SER A 89 -8.93 10.96 -13.35
N GLN A 90 -8.02 10.00 -13.54
CA GLN A 90 -8.25 8.85 -14.42
C GLN A 90 -9.39 7.96 -13.93
N ILE A 91 -9.45 7.69 -12.62
CA ILE A 91 -10.56 6.95 -11.99
C ILE A 91 -11.89 7.65 -12.30
N ARG A 92 -11.96 8.96 -12.06
CA ARG A 92 -13.17 9.76 -12.30
C ARG A 92 -13.62 9.70 -13.77
N ASP A 93 -12.69 9.77 -14.71
CA ASP A 93 -13.02 9.71 -16.13
C ASP A 93 -13.48 8.32 -16.55
N LYS A 94 -12.85 7.27 -16.05
CA LYS A 94 -13.24 5.89 -16.30
C LYS A 94 -14.64 5.58 -15.74
N MET A 95 -14.95 6.04 -14.53
CA MET A 95 -16.26 5.85 -13.90
C MET A 95 -17.42 6.37 -14.74
N LYS A 96 -17.22 7.44 -15.53
CA LYS A 96 -18.26 7.99 -16.42
C LYS A 96 -18.72 7.00 -17.49
N SER A 97 -17.85 6.08 -17.90
CA SER A 97 -18.13 5.08 -18.95
C SER A 97 -18.61 3.73 -18.39
N MET A 98 -18.55 3.51 -17.08
CA MET A 98 -18.86 2.23 -16.42
C MET A 98 -20.23 2.30 -15.74
N GLN A 99 -21.31 2.23 -16.53
CA GLN A 99 -22.67 2.32 -15.99
C GLN A 99 -23.29 0.96 -15.69
N HIS A 100 -22.99 -0.06 -16.48
CA HIS A 100 -23.53 -1.40 -16.36
C HIS A 100 -22.39 -2.42 -16.14
N ILE A 101 -22.71 -3.55 -15.56
CA ILE A 101 -21.71 -4.62 -15.32
C ILE A 101 -21.06 -5.06 -16.63
N ARG A 102 -21.79 -5.08 -17.75
CA ARG A 102 -21.24 -5.40 -19.09
C ARG A 102 -20.16 -4.44 -19.56
N ASP A 103 -20.14 -3.19 -19.06
CA ASP A 103 -19.16 -2.19 -19.43
C ASP A 103 -17.82 -2.43 -18.73
N ILE A 104 -17.82 -3.31 -17.69
CA ILE A 104 -16.66 -3.66 -16.91
C ILE A 104 -15.87 -4.77 -17.62
N THR A 105 -14.78 -4.36 -18.24
CA THR A 105 -13.81 -5.23 -18.89
C THR A 105 -12.43 -4.95 -18.34
N LYS A 106 -11.47 -5.84 -18.61
CA LYS A 106 -10.06 -5.60 -18.24
C LYS A 106 -9.53 -4.29 -18.86
N GLU A 107 -10.00 -3.94 -20.06
CA GLU A 107 -9.58 -2.72 -20.77
C GLU A 107 -10.25 -1.46 -20.18
N SER A 108 -11.53 -1.57 -19.78
CA SER A 108 -12.24 -0.42 -19.21
C SER A 108 -11.64 0.06 -17.90
N VAL A 109 -11.15 -0.86 -17.05
CA VAL A 109 -10.52 -0.55 -15.76
C VAL A 109 -9.02 -0.21 -15.86
N LYS A 110 -8.44 -0.37 -17.06
CA LYS A 110 -7.01 -0.13 -17.27
C LYS A 110 -6.68 1.35 -17.10
N LEU A 111 -5.85 1.66 -16.12
CA LEU A 111 -5.24 2.96 -15.94
C LEU A 111 -3.85 2.97 -16.58
N SER A 112 -3.42 4.12 -17.05
CA SER A 112 -2.13 4.32 -17.70
C SER A 112 -1.46 5.59 -17.17
N GLY A 113 -0.15 5.66 -17.29
CA GLY A 113 0.60 6.85 -16.88
C GLY A 113 1.96 6.51 -16.31
N PRO A 114 2.77 7.52 -16.02
CA PRO A 114 4.14 7.30 -15.56
C PRO A 114 4.20 6.55 -14.23
N TYR A 115 3.24 6.78 -13.33
CA TYR A 115 3.21 6.24 -11.98
C TYR A 115 2.62 4.83 -11.88
N VAL A 116 1.68 4.48 -12.79
CA VAL A 116 0.92 3.23 -12.73
C VAL A 116 1.72 2.11 -13.37
N GLN A 117 1.90 1.00 -12.65
CA GLN A 117 2.45 -0.23 -13.20
C GLN A 117 1.37 -0.97 -13.98
N ASP A 118 0.24 -1.24 -13.34
CA ASP A 118 -0.96 -1.80 -13.93
C ASP A 118 -2.20 -1.58 -13.05
N SER A 119 -3.36 -1.98 -13.60
CA SER A 119 -4.61 -2.05 -12.87
C SER A 119 -5.31 -3.36 -13.19
N LEU A 120 -5.71 -4.09 -12.18
CA LEU A 120 -6.27 -5.43 -12.27
C LEU A 120 -7.73 -5.42 -11.82
N LEU A 121 -8.59 -5.98 -12.65
CA LEU A 121 -9.94 -6.33 -12.27
C LEU A 121 -9.88 -7.60 -11.40
N GLU A 122 -10.14 -7.45 -10.10
CA GLU A 122 -10.05 -8.56 -9.14
C GLU A 122 -11.34 -9.37 -9.06
N ASP A 123 -12.47 -8.67 -9.03
CA ASP A 123 -13.75 -9.30 -8.78
C ASP A 123 -14.90 -8.48 -9.38
N VAL A 124 -15.92 -9.17 -9.86
CA VAL A 124 -17.17 -8.59 -10.33
C VAL A 124 -18.32 -9.35 -9.69
N GLY A 125 -18.91 -8.78 -8.66
CA GLY A 125 -20.05 -9.33 -7.95
C GLY A 125 -21.33 -9.15 -8.77
N LEU A 126 -21.76 -10.19 -9.48
CA LEU A 126 -23.00 -10.17 -10.26
C LEU A 126 -24.26 -10.07 -9.40
N SER A 127 -24.18 -10.45 -8.13
CA SER A 127 -25.31 -10.45 -7.19
C SER A 127 -25.61 -9.10 -6.58
N ASP A 128 -24.57 -8.29 -6.36
CA ASP A 128 -24.64 -7.00 -5.67
C ASP A 128 -24.20 -5.80 -6.53
N GLY A 129 -23.68 -6.07 -7.73
CA GLY A 129 -23.16 -5.05 -8.64
C GLY A 129 -21.87 -4.39 -8.17
N THR A 130 -21.10 -5.04 -7.27
CA THR A 130 -19.83 -4.52 -6.77
C THR A 130 -18.67 -4.96 -7.66
N VAL A 131 -17.82 -4.00 -8.01
CA VAL A 131 -16.60 -4.22 -8.82
C VAL A 131 -15.37 -3.87 -7.99
N LYS A 132 -14.37 -4.76 -7.97
CA LYS A 132 -13.10 -4.54 -7.26
C LYS A 132 -11.96 -4.41 -8.26
N VAL A 133 -11.26 -3.30 -8.19
CA VAL A 133 -10.11 -2.98 -9.06
C VAL A 133 -8.90 -2.68 -8.19
N ARG A 134 -7.80 -3.38 -8.40
CA ARG A 134 -6.53 -3.11 -7.74
C ARG A 134 -5.61 -2.32 -8.66
N ILE A 135 -5.09 -1.22 -8.16
CA ILE A 135 -4.12 -0.38 -8.88
C ILE A 135 -2.75 -0.65 -8.27
N ARG A 136 -1.78 -1.04 -9.11
CA ARG A 136 -0.38 -1.19 -8.72
C ARG A 136 0.41 0.01 -9.21
N ILE A 137 1.17 0.59 -8.30
CA ILE A 137 2.08 1.72 -8.56
C ILE A 137 3.48 1.14 -8.72
N LYS A 138 4.29 1.73 -9.57
CA LYS A 138 5.68 1.31 -9.74
C LYS A 138 6.45 1.54 -8.45
N GLU A 139 7.27 0.58 -8.06
CA GLU A 139 8.00 0.57 -6.78
C GLU A 139 8.97 1.75 -6.64
N GLU A 140 9.55 2.22 -7.75
CA GLU A 140 10.45 3.39 -7.75
C GLU A 140 9.83 4.63 -7.09
N TYR A 141 8.51 4.81 -7.19
CA TYR A 141 7.83 5.96 -6.57
C TYR A 141 7.62 5.77 -5.07
N TYR A 142 7.53 4.52 -4.61
CA TYR A 142 7.49 4.22 -3.18
C TYR A 142 8.80 4.61 -2.50
N TYR A 143 9.94 4.18 -3.05
CA TYR A 143 11.26 4.51 -2.48
C TYR A 143 11.55 6.00 -2.60
N ARG A 144 11.19 6.62 -3.72
CA ARG A 144 11.32 8.09 -3.89
C ARG A 144 10.53 8.85 -2.83
N MET A 145 9.31 8.42 -2.52
CA MET A 145 8.50 9.01 -1.46
C MET A 145 9.15 8.83 -0.09
N LEU A 146 9.65 7.62 0.22
CA LEU A 146 10.37 7.36 1.46
C LEU A 146 11.60 8.26 1.60
N SER A 147 12.39 8.41 0.52
CA SER A 147 13.55 9.28 0.49
C SER A 147 13.18 10.75 0.76
N GLN A 148 12.10 11.23 0.15
CA GLN A 148 11.62 12.61 0.37
C GLN A 148 11.15 12.84 1.81
N MET A 149 10.49 11.86 2.42
CA MET A 149 9.97 11.99 3.78
C MET A 149 11.04 11.83 4.86
N SER A 150 12.00 10.94 4.64
CA SER A 150 13.07 10.65 5.62
C SER A 150 14.28 11.55 5.49
N GLY A 151 14.50 12.14 4.28
CA GLY A 151 15.72 12.84 3.94
C GLY A 151 16.90 11.89 3.67
N ILE A 152 16.67 10.59 3.60
CA ILE A 152 17.69 9.56 3.34
C ILE A 152 17.41 8.96 1.96
N GLU A 153 18.40 8.91 1.09
CA GLU A 153 18.26 8.30 -0.23
C GLU A 153 18.04 6.80 -0.12
N MET A 154 16.96 6.32 -0.75
CA MET A 154 16.57 4.91 -0.81
C MET A 154 15.99 4.63 -2.19
N GLU A 155 16.51 3.62 -2.88
CA GLU A 155 16.06 3.24 -4.24
C GLU A 155 15.56 1.80 -4.30
N SER A 156 15.81 1.02 -3.25
CA SER A 156 15.51 -0.41 -3.22
C SER A 156 15.10 -0.89 -1.81
N GLU A 157 14.50 -2.09 -1.76
CA GLU A 157 14.18 -2.77 -0.50
C GLU A 157 15.46 -3.07 0.32
N TYR A 158 16.55 -3.39 -0.36
CA TYR A 158 17.84 -3.63 0.30
C TYR A 158 18.31 -2.40 1.07
N GLU A 159 18.29 -1.22 0.42
CA GLU A 159 18.70 0.04 1.06
C GLU A 159 17.76 0.43 2.21
N LEU A 160 16.46 0.20 2.05
CA LEU A 160 15.50 0.42 3.14
C LEU A 160 15.85 -0.45 4.36
N ILE A 161 16.10 -1.76 4.16
CA ILE A 161 16.45 -2.69 5.24
C ILE A 161 17.79 -2.27 5.87
N HIS A 162 18.79 -1.95 5.06
CA HIS A 162 20.11 -1.50 5.54
C HIS A 162 19.99 -0.23 6.39
N THR A 163 19.28 0.78 5.89
CA THR A 163 19.03 2.02 6.63
C THR A 163 18.31 1.77 7.96
N MET A 164 17.32 0.88 7.97
CA MET A 164 16.63 0.50 9.19
C MET A 164 17.56 -0.15 10.20
N GLN A 165 18.49 -1.02 9.76
CA GLN A 165 19.49 -1.64 10.64
C GLN A 165 20.45 -0.60 11.23
N GLU A 166 20.93 0.32 10.41
CA GLU A 166 21.78 1.43 10.87
C GLU A 166 21.08 2.32 11.89
N LEU A 167 19.82 2.68 11.61
CA LEU A 167 19.01 3.49 12.54
C LEU A 167 18.77 2.77 13.88
N VAL A 168 18.55 1.46 13.86
CA VAL A 168 18.41 0.67 15.09
C VAL A 168 19.71 0.72 15.89
N HIS A 169 20.86 0.50 15.26
CA HIS A 169 22.15 0.57 15.92
C HIS A 169 22.45 1.97 16.48
N MET A 170 22.22 3.01 15.70
CA MET A 170 22.34 4.40 16.16
C MET A 170 21.43 4.69 17.36
N LYS A 171 20.19 4.16 17.35
CA LYS A 171 19.24 4.32 18.45
C LYS A 171 19.74 3.63 19.72
N GLU A 172 20.28 2.42 19.61
CA GLU A 172 20.86 1.69 20.75
C GLU A 172 22.01 2.47 21.38
N GLU A 173 22.92 3.00 20.57
CA GLU A 173 24.02 3.84 21.04
C GLU A 173 23.51 5.16 21.65
N TYR A 174 22.52 5.79 21.01
CA TYR A 174 21.94 7.04 21.53
C TYR A 174 21.27 6.86 22.89
N VAL A 175 20.55 5.76 23.10
CA VAL A 175 19.89 5.47 24.38
C VAL A 175 20.90 5.38 25.52
N LYS A 176 22.10 4.84 25.28
CA LYS A 176 23.17 4.76 26.29
C LYS A 176 23.62 6.14 26.78
N VAL A 177 23.65 7.13 25.86
CA VAL A 177 24.17 8.48 26.17
C VAL A 177 23.08 9.51 26.43
N GLN A 178 21.82 9.21 26.15
CA GLN A 178 20.70 10.16 26.21
C GLN A 178 20.60 10.85 27.58
N ALA A 179 20.58 10.10 28.66
CA ALA A 179 20.45 10.64 30.01
C ALA A 179 21.60 11.58 30.37
N ALA A 180 22.82 11.21 29.95
CA ALA A 180 24.01 12.06 30.17
C ALA A 180 23.95 13.34 29.38
N LEU A 181 23.46 13.31 28.10
CA LEU A 181 23.27 14.49 27.27
C LEU A 181 22.20 15.43 27.85
N GLU A 182 21.10 14.89 28.38
CA GLU A 182 20.06 15.67 29.05
C GLU A 182 20.60 16.35 30.30
N ALA A 183 21.40 15.63 31.12
CA ALA A 183 22.07 16.18 32.29
C ALA A 183 23.05 17.31 31.92
N VAL A 184 23.85 17.14 30.87
CA VAL A 184 24.76 18.19 30.38
C VAL A 184 23.99 19.46 29.98
N ARG A 185 22.88 19.33 29.30
CA ARG A 185 22.06 20.50 28.92
C ARG A 185 21.46 21.23 30.12
N GLY A 186 21.09 20.50 31.16
CA GLY A 186 20.48 21.06 32.37
C GLY A 186 21.51 21.60 33.40
N THR A 187 22.59 20.90 33.60
CA THR A 187 23.55 21.18 34.69
C THR A 187 24.98 21.49 34.22
N GLY A 188 25.25 21.36 32.92
CA GLY A 188 26.60 21.51 32.37
C GLY A 188 27.48 20.26 32.47
N TYR A 189 27.00 19.18 33.13
CA TYR A 189 27.77 17.96 33.31
C TYR A 189 26.85 16.72 33.29
N GLY A 190 27.33 15.65 32.68
CA GLY A 190 26.63 14.37 32.59
C GLY A 190 27.60 13.18 32.56
N VAL A 191 27.16 12.04 33.08
CA VAL A 191 27.94 10.81 33.09
C VAL A 191 27.15 9.70 32.45
N VAL A 192 27.78 9.00 31.52
CA VAL A 192 27.27 7.76 30.95
C VAL A 192 27.69 6.64 31.90
N VAL A 193 26.71 6.00 32.52
CA VAL A 193 26.95 4.87 33.43
C VAL A 193 27.10 3.61 32.57
N PRO A 194 28.15 2.81 32.79
CA PRO A 194 28.35 1.57 32.04
C PRO A 194 27.23 0.55 32.32
N ASN A 195 26.94 -0.28 31.35
CA ASN A 195 26.06 -1.42 31.54
C ASN A 195 26.74 -2.52 32.37
N LEU A 196 25.95 -3.45 32.90
CA LEU A 196 26.48 -4.54 33.73
C LEU A 196 27.46 -5.46 32.99
N ASP A 197 27.32 -5.61 31.69
CA ASP A 197 28.17 -6.38 30.78
C ASP A 197 29.51 -5.69 30.49
N GLU A 198 29.61 -4.38 30.70
CA GLU A 198 30.86 -3.59 30.57
C GLU A 198 31.68 -3.56 31.84
N ILE A 199 31.20 -4.19 32.93
CA ILE A 199 31.87 -4.23 34.22
C ILE A 199 32.74 -5.49 34.31
N GLU A 200 34.04 -5.30 34.29
CA GLU A 200 35.01 -6.38 34.57
C GLU A 200 35.13 -6.62 36.09
N ILE A 201 34.78 -7.82 36.51
CA ILE A 201 34.91 -8.23 37.95
C ILE A 201 36.12 -9.14 38.07
N ALA A 202 37.12 -8.69 38.82
CA ALA A 202 38.29 -9.50 39.14
C ALA A 202 37.93 -10.68 40.07
N GLN A 203 38.73 -11.72 40.07
CA GLN A 203 38.50 -12.86 40.94
C GLN A 203 38.45 -12.41 42.40
N PRO A 204 37.47 -12.90 43.19
CA PRO A 204 37.36 -12.55 44.61
C PRO A 204 38.60 -13.02 45.41
N GLU A 205 39.19 -12.11 46.17
CA GLU A 205 40.30 -12.40 47.08
C GLU A 205 39.80 -12.55 48.52
N VAL A 206 40.13 -13.65 49.15
CA VAL A 206 39.86 -13.82 50.61
C VAL A 206 40.91 -13.04 51.39
N ILE A 207 40.46 -12.06 52.17
CA ILE A 207 41.32 -11.25 53.03
C ILE A 207 41.08 -11.63 54.51
N ARG A 208 42.14 -11.65 55.29
CA ARG A 208 42.07 -11.86 56.72
C ARG A 208 42.44 -10.56 57.47
N GLN A 209 41.56 -10.11 58.33
CA GLN A 209 41.79 -8.93 59.18
C GLN A 209 41.55 -9.30 60.60
N GLY A 210 42.67 -9.57 61.32
CA GLY A 210 42.62 -10.13 62.69
C GLY A 210 42.02 -11.53 62.72
N ASN A 211 40.94 -11.72 63.49
CA ASN A 211 40.23 -13.00 63.66
C ASN A 211 39.00 -13.12 62.64
N LYS A 212 38.82 -12.15 61.72
CA LYS A 212 37.71 -12.15 60.74
C LYS A 212 38.23 -12.39 59.37
N TYR A 213 37.45 -13.13 58.57
CA TYR A 213 37.66 -13.32 57.13
C TYR A 213 36.64 -12.47 56.34
N GLY A 214 37.09 -11.83 55.29
CA GLY A 214 36.28 -11.07 54.38
C GLY A 214 36.62 -11.45 52.94
N VAL A 215 35.76 -11.09 52.02
CA VAL A 215 35.99 -11.22 50.56
C VAL A 215 36.14 -9.83 49.98
N LYS A 216 37.26 -9.62 49.29
CA LYS A 216 37.53 -8.39 48.55
C LYS A 216 37.22 -8.65 47.09
N ILE A 217 36.30 -7.84 46.52
CA ILE A 217 35.96 -7.85 45.11
C ILE A 217 36.45 -6.53 44.51
N LYS A 218 37.17 -6.60 43.40
CA LYS A 218 37.58 -5.44 42.62
C LYS A 218 36.78 -5.47 41.31
N SER A 219 36.21 -4.35 40.95
CA SER A 219 35.58 -4.15 39.64
C SER A 219 36.19 -2.95 38.95
N ILE A 220 36.31 -3.05 37.65
CA ILE A 220 36.77 -1.97 36.77
C ILE A 220 35.69 -1.79 35.71
N SER A 221 35.24 -0.55 35.49
CA SER A 221 34.31 -0.24 34.42
C SER A 221 34.64 1.10 33.82
N PRO A 222 34.54 1.26 32.48
CA PRO A 222 34.70 2.54 31.83
C PRO A 222 33.51 3.45 32.15
N SER A 223 33.76 4.76 32.26
CA SER A 223 32.68 5.78 32.29
C SER A 223 33.01 6.89 31.35
N ILE A 224 32.00 7.44 30.70
CA ILE A 224 32.15 8.59 29.80
C ILE A 224 31.60 9.82 30.51
N HIS A 225 32.39 10.87 30.59
CA HIS A 225 32.00 12.13 31.20
C HIS A 225 31.82 13.18 30.11
N LEU A 226 30.64 13.79 30.05
CA LEU A 226 30.29 14.84 29.14
C LEU A 226 30.24 16.18 29.87
N ILE A 227 30.87 17.20 29.32
CA ILE A 227 30.97 18.54 29.91
C ILE A 227 30.55 19.59 28.88
N LEU A 228 29.66 20.50 29.28
CA LEU A 228 29.31 21.66 28.45
C LEU A 228 30.43 22.73 28.59
N SER A 229 31.22 22.91 27.54
CA SER A 229 32.27 23.94 27.50
C SER A 229 31.78 25.14 26.66
N LEU A 230 31.91 26.34 27.21
CA LEU A 230 31.64 27.58 26.51
C LEU A 230 32.95 28.07 25.82
N ILE A 231 32.94 28.12 24.49
CA ILE A 231 34.04 28.66 23.71
C ILE A 231 33.70 30.12 23.39
N HIS A 232 34.53 31.06 23.87
CA HIS A 232 34.42 32.46 23.50
C HIS A 232 35.27 32.70 22.24
N ILE A 233 34.61 32.94 21.09
CA ILE A 233 35.28 33.36 19.89
C ILE A 233 35.26 34.90 19.87
N SER A 234 36.37 35.53 20.22
CA SER A 234 36.57 36.99 20.02
C SER A 234 37.06 37.19 18.59
N GLU A 235 36.36 38.03 17.81
CA GLU A 235 36.89 38.50 16.56
C GLU A 235 38.16 39.32 16.84
N PRO A 236 39.24 39.14 16.06
CA PRO A 236 40.40 39.99 16.17
C PRO A 236 40.01 41.42 15.74
N THR A 237 39.97 42.32 16.70
CA THR A 237 39.90 43.77 16.42
C THR A 237 41.09 44.19 15.58
N ARG A 238 40.82 44.63 14.36
CA ARG A 238 41.78 45.33 13.49
C ARG A 238 41.99 46.76 13.98
#